data_1e59f94204d99a88f1d12fa49650b901
#
_entry.id   1e59f94204d99a88f1d12fa49650b901
#
_cell.length_a   1.000
_cell.length_b   1.000
_cell.length_c   1.000
_cell.angle_alpha   90.00
_cell.angle_beta   90.00
_cell.angle_gamma   90.00
#
_symmetry.space_group_name_H-M   'P 1'
#
loop_
_entity.id
_entity.type
_entity.pdbx_description
1 polymer ?
#
loop_
_entity_poly.entity_id
_entity_poly.type
_entity_poly.pdbx_seq_one_letter_code
_entity_poly.pdbx_strand_id
1 'polypeptide(L)'
;LGYGAVGILRKALMSGAFACCGFAVTAETVVIAALGDSLTQGYGLPEQEGFVPQLSSWLRDKGADVRLINAGVSGDTTAGGASRVGWTLTPEVDGMIVALGGNDLLRGIAPAVSRSNLEAILQATDAAMVEVLLVGMQAPGNYGAAYKSEFDAIYPDLAAQFQTGYAPDFFAGLVAEGDPNAVRAYLQPDGIHPNAKGVSLIVEAIGPSVLDLVNQIND
;
A
#
# COMPACT_ATOMS: atom_id res chain seq x y z
N LEU A 1 35.51 -69.88 -54.88
CA LEU A 1 36.51 -68.84 -54.63
C LEU A 1 35.81 -67.48 -54.77
N GLY A 2 35.57 -66.73 -53.68
CA GLY A 2 35.00 -65.40 -53.72
C GLY A 2 34.92 -64.87 -52.32
N TYR A 3 35.81 -63.99 -51.99
CA TYR A 3 35.95 -63.37 -50.68
C TYR A 3 34.84 -62.35 -50.38
N GLY A 4 34.20 -62.41 -49.18
CA GLY A 4 33.26 -61.45 -48.66
C GLY A 4 33.95 -60.23 -48.09
N ALA A 5 33.45 -59.10 -48.37
CA ALA A 5 33.80 -57.81 -47.71
C ALA A 5 32.78 -57.49 -46.64
N VAL A 6 33.23 -57.39 -45.38
CA VAL A 6 32.46 -56.97 -44.22
C VAL A 6 32.46 -55.46 -44.19
N GLY A 7 31.26 -54.82 -44.40
CA GLY A 7 31.07 -53.39 -44.28
C GLY A 7 30.77 -53.04 -42.83
N ILE A 8 31.63 -52.29 -42.18
CA ILE A 8 31.45 -51.75 -40.83
C ILE A 8 30.61 -50.47 -40.93
N LEU A 9 29.35 -50.56 -40.44
CA LEU A 9 28.43 -49.40 -40.34
C LEU A 9 28.78 -48.61 -39.10
N ARG A 10 29.44 -47.46 -39.26
CA ARG A 10 29.63 -46.48 -38.16
C ARG A 10 28.35 -45.73 -37.89
N LYS A 11 27.71 -45.97 -36.74
CA LYS A 11 26.63 -45.13 -36.20
C LYS A 11 27.23 -43.83 -35.68
N ALA A 12 26.96 -42.72 -36.37
CA ALA A 12 27.22 -41.39 -35.84
C ALA A 12 26.14 -41.05 -34.84
N LEU A 13 26.49 -40.95 -33.56
CA LEU A 13 25.61 -40.34 -32.54
C LEU A 13 25.66 -38.82 -32.76
N MET A 14 24.58 -38.26 -33.27
CA MET A 14 24.34 -36.79 -33.19
C MET A 14 23.82 -36.45 -31.77
N SER A 15 24.72 -35.96 -30.91
CA SER A 15 24.34 -35.32 -29.67
C SER A 15 23.71 -33.96 -29.99
N GLY A 16 22.39 -33.89 -30.03
CA GLY A 16 21.65 -32.62 -30.07
C GLY A 16 21.78 -31.89 -28.73
N ALA A 17 22.57 -30.84 -28.67
CA ALA A 17 22.55 -29.92 -27.54
C ALA A 17 21.23 -29.11 -27.60
N PHE A 18 20.29 -29.45 -26.74
CA PHE A 18 19.11 -28.62 -26.49
C PHE A 18 19.57 -27.39 -25.71
N ALA A 19 19.74 -26.26 -26.38
CA ALA A 19 19.91 -24.96 -25.73
C ALA A 19 18.56 -24.57 -25.11
N CYS A 20 18.37 -24.76 -23.80
CA CYS A 20 17.32 -24.14 -23.06
C CYS A 20 17.54 -22.62 -23.05
N CYS A 21 16.94 -21.90 -23.99
CA CYS A 21 16.75 -20.47 -23.84
C CYS A 21 15.78 -20.23 -22.66
N GLY A 22 16.34 -20.02 -21.48
CA GLY A 22 15.59 -19.48 -20.35
C GLY A 22 15.14 -18.08 -20.72
N PHE A 23 13.86 -17.90 -21.02
CA PHE A 23 13.26 -16.58 -21.02
C PHE A 23 13.30 -16.10 -19.58
N ALA A 24 14.13 -15.10 -19.30
CA ALA A 24 14.02 -14.33 -18.08
C ALA A 24 12.66 -13.60 -18.19
N VAL A 25 11.66 -14.09 -17.45
CA VAL A 25 10.45 -13.32 -17.19
C VAL A 25 10.93 -12.14 -16.33
N THR A 26 11.03 -10.97 -16.94
CA THR A 26 11.19 -9.75 -16.16
C THR A 26 9.88 -9.58 -15.40
N ALA A 27 9.91 -9.65 -14.07
CA ALA A 27 8.75 -9.29 -13.26
C ALA A 27 8.34 -7.87 -13.67
N GLU A 28 7.07 -7.69 -13.98
CA GLU A 28 6.53 -6.37 -14.28
C GLU A 28 6.57 -5.53 -13.00
N THR A 29 6.96 -4.25 -13.11
CA THR A 29 7.01 -3.34 -11.95
C THR A 29 5.60 -3.17 -11.39
N VAL A 30 5.39 -3.53 -10.14
CA VAL A 30 4.09 -3.36 -9.46
C VAL A 30 3.77 -1.89 -9.28
N VAL A 31 2.57 -1.48 -9.64
CA VAL A 31 2.10 -0.10 -9.53
C VAL A 31 1.07 0.02 -8.42
N ILE A 32 1.38 0.81 -7.39
CA ILE A 32 0.49 1.02 -6.25
C ILE A 32 0.11 2.50 -6.14
N ALA A 33 -1.19 2.79 -6.13
CA ALA A 33 -1.70 4.12 -5.87
C ALA A 33 -1.95 4.33 -4.37
N ALA A 34 -1.41 5.39 -3.79
CA ALA A 34 -1.67 5.78 -2.41
C ALA A 34 -2.80 6.82 -2.38
N LEU A 35 -4.04 6.35 -2.18
CA LEU A 35 -5.24 7.18 -2.03
C LEU A 35 -5.34 7.67 -0.58
N GLY A 36 -5.27 8.98 -0.38
CA GLY A 36 -5.26 9.53 0.96
C GLY A 36 -5.48 11.03 1.01
N ASP A 37 -5.22 11.62 2.16
CA ASP A 37 -5.37 13.05 2.42
C ASP A 37 -4.00 13.77 2.49
N SER A 38 -3.87 14.78 3.35
CA SER A 38 -2.64 15.54 3.58
C SER A 38 -1.47 14.69 4.08
N LEU A 39 -1.75 13.62 4.81
CA LEU A 39 -0.73 12.69 5.32
C LEU A 39 -0.05 11.94 4.18
N THR A 40 -0.83 11.50 3.21
CA THR A 40 -0.34 10.84 2.00
C THR A 40 0.31 11.83 1.04
N GLN A 41 -0.31 13.00 0.86
CA GLN A 41 0.18 14.06 -0.04
C GLN A 41 1.55 14.61 0.38
N GLY A 42 1.86 14.60 1.70
CA GLY A 42 3.10 15.14 2.25
C GLY A 42 3.01 16.63 2.59
N TYR A 43 1.85 17.06 3.12
CA TYR A 43 1.58 18.47 3.45
C TYR A 43 2.67 19.08 4.33
N GLY A 44 3.12 20.29 3.93
CA GLY A 44 4.09 21.08 4.70
C GLY A 44 5.55 20.59 4.62
N LEU A 45 5.82 19.52 3.88
CA LEU A 45 7.16 18.95 3.71
C LEU A 45 7.72 19.19 2.29
N PRO A 46 9.06 19.27 2.15
CA PRO A 46 9.67 19.05 0.85
C PRO A 46 9.24 17.69 0.28
N GLU A 47 9.10 17.61 -1.04
CA GLU A 47 8.57 16.40 -1.71
C GLU A 47 9.26 15.12 -1.25
N GLN A 48 10.59 15.10 -1.17
CA GLN A 48 11.38 13.91 -0.79
C GLN A 48 11.19 13.47 0.66
N GLU A 49 10.64 14.32 1.52
CA GLU A 49 10.39 14.07 2.94
C GLU A 49 8.96 13.59 3.22
N GLY A 50 8.10 13.58 2.18
CA GLY A 50 6.72 13.11 2.27
C GLY A 50 6.60 11.58 2.39
N PHE A 51 5.40 11.11 2.74
CA PHE A 51 5.13 9.69 2.97
C PHE A 51 5.44 8.82 1.73
N VAL A 52 4.92 9.19 0.56
CA VAL A 52 5.07 8.36 -0.65
C VAL A 52 6.52 8.26 -1.10
N PRO A 53 7.33 9.33 -1.21
CA PRO A 53 8.75 9.23 -1.55
C PRO A 53 9.58 8.44 -0.52
N GLN A 54 9.33 8.62 0.78
CA GLN A 54 10.04 7.86 1.81
C GLN A 54 9.67 6.37 1.76
N LEU A 55 8.39 6.03 1.58
CA LEU A 55 7.93 4.65 1.42
C LEU A 55 8.53 4.01 0.15
N SER A 56 8.58 4.74 -0.96
CA SER A 56 9.22 4.27 -2.20
C SER A 56 10.71 3.96 -1.99
N SER A 57 11.43 4.79 -1.23
CA SER A 57 12.83 4.52 -0.88
C SER A 57 12.96 3.27 0.00
N TRP A 58 12.10 3.17 1.00
CA TRP A 58 12.08 2.03 1.93
C TRP A 58 11.82 0.71 1.19
N LEU A 59 10.83 0.66 0.30
CA LEU A 59 10.51 -0.54 -0.51
C LEU A 59 11.68 -0.93 -1.42
N ARG A 60 12.31 0.04 -2.07
CA ARG A 60 13.52 -0.20 -2.89
C ARG A 60 14.66 -0.76 -2.07
N ASP A 61 14.88 -0.27 -0.85
CA ASP A 61 15.91 -0.78 0.05
C ASP A 61 15.62 -2.21 0.53
N LYS A 62 14.34 -2.64 0.49
CA LYS A 62 13.90 -4.03 0.71
C LYS A 62 13.96 -4.89 -0.56
N GLY A 63 14.38 -4.31 -1.69
CA GLY A 63 14.50 -5.03 -2.97
C GLY A 63 13.20 -5.17 -3.75
N ALA A 64 12.13 -4.47 -3.36
CA ALA A 64 10.86 -4.49 -4.08
C ALA A 64 10.89 -3.53 -5.28
N ASP A 65 10.52 -4.02 -6.47
CA ASP A 65 10.35 -3.21 -7.68
C ASP A 65 8.92 -2.68 -7.76
N VAL A 66 8.72 -1.49 -7.19
CA VAL A 66 7.39 -0.87 -7.03
C VAL A 66 7.43 0.58 -7.46
N ARG A 67 6.45 0.98 -8.25
CA ARG A 67 6.15 2.37 -8.57
C ARG A 67 4.95 2.86 -7.74
N LEU A 68 5.20 3.80 -6.85
CA LEU A 68 4.14 4.43 -6.07
C LEU A 68 3.59 5.67 -6.77
N ILE A 69 2.27 5.79 -6.83
CA ILE A 69 1.55 6.98 -7.30
C ILE A 69 0.99 7.71 -6.09
N ASN A 70 1.39 8.97 -5.90
CA ASN A 70 0.82 9.81 -4.86
C ASN A 70 -0.55 10.34 -5.31
N ALA A 71 -1.61 9.76 -4.77
CA ALA A 71 -2.99 10.19 -4.95
C ALA A 71 -3.56 10.81 -3.65
N GLY A 72 -2.71 11.46 -2.85
CA GLY A 72 -3.11 12.23 -1.68
C GLY A 72 -3.63 13.62 -2.05
N VAL A 73 -4.73 14.04 -1.42
CA VAL A 73 -5.29 15.39 -1.57
C VAL A 73 -5.54 15.99 -0.20
N SER A 74 -4.80 17.06 0.13
CA SER A 74 -4.92 17.72 1.45
C SER A 74 -6.35 18.15 1.74
N GLY A 75 -6.84 17.81 2.93
CA GLY A 75 -8.19 18.12 3.38
C GLY A 75 -9.27 17.13 2.95
N ASP A 76 -8.93 16.10 2.16
CA ASP A 76 -9.91 15.08 1.77
C ASP A 76 -10.45 14.33 2.99
N THR A 77 -11.76 14.15 2.98
CA THR A 77 -12.48 13.21 3.82
C THR A 77 -12.63 11.86 3.10
N THR A 78 -13.19 10.87 3.77
CA THR A 78 -13.59 9.62 3.13
C THR A 78 -14.54 9.87 1.93
N ALA A 79 -15.42 10.86 2.00
CA ALA A 79 -16.30 11.27 0.89
C ALA A 79 -15.51 11.84 -0.30
N GLY A 80 -14.47 12.65 -0.04
CA GLY A 80 -13.57 13.15 -1.08
C GLY A 80 -12.87 12.00 -1.81
N GLY A 81 -12.30 11.06 -1.06
CA GLY A 81 -11.69 9.87 -1.62
C GLY A 81 -12.65 9.02 -2.45
N ALA A 82 -13.86 8.75 -1.93
CA ALA A 82 -14.90 8.00 -2.65
C ALA A 82 -15.29 8.67 -3.98
N SER A 83 -15.36 10.00 -4.01
CA SER A 83 -15.72 10.74 -5.23
C SER A 83 -14.69 10.65 -6.36
N ARG A 84 -13.43 10.33 -6.03
CA ARG A 84 -12.30 10.33 -6.99
C ARG A 84 -11.58 9.00 -7.13
N VAL A 85 -11.97 7.97 -6.36
CA VAL A 85 -11.33 6.64 -6.48
C VAL A 85 -11.34 6.12 -7.90
N GLY A 86 -12.43 6.29 -8.65
CA GLY A 86 -12.52 5.86 -10.05
C GLY A 86 -11.50 6.54 -10.99
N TRP A 87 -11.05 7.77 -10.67
CA TRP A 87 -9.99 8.45 -11.42
C TRP A 87 -8.59 7.95 -11.04
N THR A 88 -8.45 7.38 -9.85
CA THR A 88 -7.19 6.80 -9.37
C THR A 88 -7.00 5.39 -9.89
N LEU A 89 -8.08 4.65 -10.14
CA LEU A 89 -8.09 3.29 -10.67
C LEU A 89 -7.86 3.28 -12.19
N THR A 90 -6.63 3.68 -12.59
CA THR A 90 -6.20 3.57 -13.99
C THR A 90 -5.80 2.13 -14.32
N PRO A 91 -5.82 1.70 -15.59
CA PRO A 91 -5.49 0.31 -15.96
C PRO A 91 -4.10 -0.18 -15.56
N GLU A 92 -3.21 0.71 -15.18
CA GLU A 92 -1.84 0.39 -14.73
C GLU A 92 -1.74 0.13 -13.23
N VAL A 93 -2.80 0.38 -12.44
CA VAL A 93 -2.77 0.25 -10.97
C VAL A 93 -3.09 -1.17 -10.57
N ASP A 94 -2.12 -1.86 -9.97
CA ASP A 94 -2.21 -3.23 -9.48
C ASP A 94 -2.68 -3.28 -8.03
N GLY A 95 -2.32 -2.27 -7.23
CA GLY A 95 -2.66 -2.18 -5.81
C GLY A 95 -2.99 -0.77 -5.36
N MET A 96 -3.69 -0.66 -4.23
CA MET A 96 -4.04 0.62 -3.63
C MET A 96 -3.80 0.62 -2.13
N ILE A 97 -3.12 1.65 -1.62
CA ILE A 97 -3.10 1.98 -0.20
C ILE A 97 -4.23 2.99 0.03
N VAL A 98 -5.17 2.68 0.93
CA VAL A 98 -6.26 3.59 1.31
C VAL A 98 -6.01 4.10 2.72
N ALA A 99 -5.66 5.39 2.84
CA ALA A 99 -5.35 6.07 4.11
C ALA A 99 -6.19 7.35 4.23
N LEU A 100 -7.43 7.21 4.64
CA LEU A 100 -8.43 8.28 4.77
C LEU A 100 -9.18 8.16 6.10
N GLY A 101 -9.78 9.27 6.56
CA GLY A 101 -10.60 9.33 7.77
C GLY A 101 -10.11 10.34 8.79
N GLY A 102 -8.86 10.80 8.69
CA GLY A 102 -8.30 11.83 9.56
C GLY A 102 -9.13 13.12 9.52
N ASN A 103 -9.51 13.57 8.33
CA ASN A 103 -10.36 14.76 8.17
C ASN A 103 -11.81 14.55 8.61
N ASP A 104 -12.33 13.33 8.55
CA ASP A 104 -13.63 12.97 9.11
C ASP A 104 -13.61 13.14 10.62
N LEU A 105 -12.57 12.67 11.30
CA LEU A 105 -12.35 12.88 12.74
C LEU A 105 -12.25 14.36 13.10
N LEU A 106 -11.42 15.11 12.37
CA LEU A 106 -11.24 16.55 12.63
C LEU A 106 -12.55 17.34 12.50
N ARG A 107 -13.47 16.88 11.67
CA ARG A 107 -14.77 17.54 11.40
C ARG A 107 -15.92 16.91 12.17
N GLY A 108 -15.71 15.88 12.97
CA GLY A 108 -16.75 15.18 13.72
C GLY A 108 -17.83 14.54 12.82
N ILE A 109 -17.43 14.05 11.64
CA ILE A 109 -18.33 13.35 10.73
C ILE A 109 -18.78 12.05 11.39
N ALA A 110 -20.07 11.73 11.29
CA ALA A 110 -20.62 10.52 11.89
C ALA A 110 -19.89 9.26 11.35
N PRO A 111 -19.48 8.32 12.22
CA PRO A 111 -18.75 7.12 11.82
C PRO A 111 -19.44 6.30 10.72
N ALA A 112 -20.77 6.22 10.74
CA ALA A 112 -21.55 5.54 9.71
C ALA A 112 -21.36 6.15 8.31
N VAL A 113 -21.13 7.46 8.21
CA VAL A 113 -20.84 8.13 6.92
C VAL A 113 -19.46 7.77 6.43
N SER A 114 -18.44 7.84 7.31
CA SER A 114 -17.08 7.44 6.98
C SER A 114 -17.01 5.97 6.55
N ARG A 115 -17.73 5.08 7.26
CA ARG A 115 -17.85 3.65 6.90
C ARG A 115 -18.43 3.49 5.50
N SER A 116 -19.55 4.13 5.19
CA SER A 116 -20.20 4.03 3.88
C SER A 116 -19.30 4.50 2.73
N ASN A 117 -18.53 5.57 2.95
CA ASN A 117 -17.60 6.08 1.95
C ASN A 117 -16.40 5.13 1.73
N LEU A 118 -15.81 4.61 2.81
CA LEU A 118 -14.73 3.62 2.71
C LEU A 118 -15.21 2.33 2.06
N GLU A 119 -16.42 1.87 2.39
CA GLU A 119 -17.05 0.73 1.73
C GLU A 119 -17.20 0.96 0.21
N ALA A 120 -17.64 2.15 -0.20
CA ALA A 120 -17.75 2.50 -1.62
C ALA A 120 -16.38 2.52 -2.34
N ILE A 121 -15.31 2.95 -1.65
CA ILE A 121 -13.94 2.87 -2.17
C ILE A 121 -13.54 1.41 -2.38
N LEU A 122 -13.76 0.55 -1.37
CA LEU A 122 -13.39 -0.86 -1.43
C LEU A 122 -14.21 -1.63 -2.48
N GLN A 123 -15.49 -1.31 -2.66
CA GLN A 123 -16.31 -1.85 -3.74
C GLN A 123 -15.77 -1.46 -5.13
N ALA A 124 -15.26 -0.24 -5.28
CA ALA A 124 -14.69 0.21 -6.54
C ALA A 124 -13.35 -0.49 -6.84
N THR A 125 -12.51 -0.72 -5.83
CA THR A 125 -11.24 -1.45 -6.00
C THR A 125 -11.49 -2.93 -6.30
N ASP A 126 -12.42 -3.57 -5.61
CA ASP A 126 -12.84 -4.97 -5.86
C ASP A 126 -13.35 -5.15 -7.30
N ALA A 127 -14.24 -4.25 -7.76
CA ALA A 127 -14.75 -4.26 -9.13
C ALA A 127 -13.65 -4.05 -10.19
N ALA A 128 -12.56 -3.36 -9.85
CA ALA A 128 -11.38 -3.17 -10.69
C ALA A 128 -10.34 -4.28 -10.55
N MET A 129 -10.55 -5.24 -9.64
CA MET A 129 -9.59 -6.31 -9.29
C MET A 129 -8.23 -5.75 -8.82
N VAL A 130 -8.26 -4.66 -8.04
CA VAL A 130 -7.10 -4.00 -7.46
C VAL A 130 -6.96 -4.40 -6.00
N GLU A 131 -5.81 -4.98 -5.65
CA GLU A 131 -5.50 -5.39 -4.28
C GLU A 131 -5.36 -4.17 -3.35
N VAL A 132 -5.82 -4.29 -2.10
CA VAL A 132 -5.89 -3.14 -1.18
C VAL A 132 -5.17 -3.41 0.13
N LEU A 133 -4.41 -2.40 0.59
CA LEU A 133 -4.04 -2.21 1.99
C LEU A 133 -4.88 -1.09 2.58
N LEU A 134 -5.80 -1.42 3.48
CA LEU A 134 -6.57 -0.45 4.24
C LEU A 134 -5.79 -0.01 5.48
N VAL A 135 -5.48 1.28 5.58
CA VAL A 135 -4.75 1.87 6.71
C VAL A 135 -5.72 2.54 7.65
N GLY A 136 -5.76 2.07 8.89
CA GLY A 136 -6.66 2.55 9.93
C GLY A 136 -6.28 3.92 10.48
N MET A 137 -7.29 4.55 11.09
CA MET A 137 -7.19 5.75 11.91
C MET A 137 -7.89 5.47 13.23
N GLN A 138 -7.37 6.02 14.33
CA GLN A 138 -8.00 5.89 15.64
C GLN A 138 -8.64 7.21 16.08
N ALA A 139 -9.90 7.15 16.52
CA ALA A 139 -10.58 8.34 17.00
C ALA A 139 -10.03 8.77 18.37
N PRO A 140 -9.78 10.07 18.58
CA PRO A 140 -9.55 10.59 19.92
C PRO A 140 -10.85 10.50 20.75
N GLY A 141 -10.71 10.44 22.08
CA GLY A 141 -11.88 10.28 22.96
C GLY A 141 -12.78 11.51 23.14
N ASN A 142 -12.48 12.64 22.46
CA ASN A 142 -13.17 13.92 22.63
C ASN A 142 -14.63 13.96 22.13
N TYR A 143 -15.01 13.05 21.22
CA TYR A 143 -16.40 12.89 20.75
C TYR A 143 -17.21 11.88 21.56
N GLY A 144 -16.63 11.33 22.64
CA GLY A 144 -17.27 10.34 23.51
C GLY A 144 -17.00 8.89 23.11
N ALA A 145 -17.26 7.99 24.06
CA ALA A 145 -16.90 6.58 23.93
C ALA A 145 -17.65 5.85 22.80
N ALA A 146 -18.91 6.20 22.57
CA ALA A 146 -19.71 5.60 21.50
C ALA A 146 -19.10 5.92 20.11
N TYR A 147 -18.84 7.20 19.85
CA TYR A 147 -18.21 7.63 18.59
C TYR A 147 -16.86 6.93 18.37
N LYS A 148 -16.00 6.91 19.42
CA LYS A 148 -14.71 6.24 19.32
C LYS A 148 -14.86 4.75 18.98
N SER A 149 -15.73 4.05 19.69
CA SER A 149 -15.96 2.62 19.44
C SER A 149 -16.47 2.34 18.03
N GLU A 150 -17.42 3.15 17.55
CA GLU A 150 -17.98 3.01 16.21
C GLU A 150 -16.96 3.34 15.12
N PHE A 151 -16.15 4.39 15.32
CA PHE A 151 -15.15 4.79 14.33
C PHE A 151 -13.98 3.82 14.26
N ASP A 152 -13.44 3.40 15.40
CA ASP A 152 -12.29 2.48 15.46
C ASP A 152 -12.64 1.10 14.89
N ALA A 153 -13.92 0.69 14.93
CA ALA A 153 -14.39 -0.56 14.36
C ALA A 153 -14.50 -0.55 12.81
N ILE A 154 -14.51 0.63 12.17
CA ILE A 154 -14.70 0.74 10.72
C ILE A 154 -13.65 -0.07 9.95
N TYR A 155 -12.40 0.17 10.25
CA TYR A 155 -11.29 -0.36 9.43
C TYR A 155 -11.11 -1.87 9.57
N PRO A 156 -11.04 -2.45 10.79
CA PRO A 156 -10.92 -3.90 10.92
C PRO A 156 -12.14 -4.64 10.37
N ASP A 157 -13.36 -4.09 10.53
CA ASP A 157 -14.57 -4.70 10.00
C ASP A 157 -14.57 -4.71 8.47
N LEU A 158 -14.23 -3.58 7.85
CA LEU A 158 -14.16 -3.47 6.38
C LEU A 158 -13.02 -4.31 5.81
N ALA A 159 -11.86 -4.32 6.45
CA ALA A 159 -10.76 -5.16 6.02
C ALA A 159 -11.14 -6.65 6.04
N ALA A 160 -11.84 -7.10 7.08
CA ALA A 160 -12.35 -8.47 7.16
C ALA A 160 -13.44 -8.75 6.10
N GLN A 161 -14.36 -7.80 5.88
CA GLN A 161 -15.45 -7.92 4.92
C GLN A 161 -14.96 -8.06 3.48
N PHE A 162 -13.97 -7.25 3.09
CA PHE A 162 -13.40 -7.20 1.74
C PHE A 162 -12.12 -8.03 1.58
N GLN A 163 -11.67 -8.69 2.65
CA GLN A 163 -10.45 -9.52 2.65
C GLN A 163 -9.19 -8.75 2.22
N THR A 164 -9.10 -7.46 2.57
CA THR A 164 -7.95 -6.60 2.25
C THR A 164 -6.80 -6.78 3.25
N GLY A 165 -5.59 -6.38 2.87
CA GLY A 165 -4.54 -6.08 3.83
C GLY A 165 -5.00 -5.01 4.84
N TYR A 166 -4.47 -5.04 6.05
CA TYR A 166 -4.85 -4.11 7.11
C TYR A 166 -3.67 -3.64 7.94
N ALA A 167 -3.44 -2.34 7.98
CA ALA A 167 -2.53 -1.69 8.91
C ALA A 167 -3.36 -0.94 9.97
N PRO A 168 -3.27 -1.29 11.28
CA PRO A 168 -4.25 -0.85 12.28
C PRO A 168 -4.31 0.65 12.54
N ASP A 169 -3.18 1.36 12.39
CA ASP A 169 -3.11 2.79 12.66
C ASP A 169 -2.00 3.44 11.82
N PHE A 170 -2.36 4.51 11.11
CA PHE A 170 -1.39 5.30 10.35
C PHE A 170 -0.25 5.83 11.23
N PHE A 171 -0.55 6.20 12.45
CA PHE A 171 0.40 6.78 13.41
C PHE A 171 1.11 5.76 14.31
N ALA A 172 0.95 4.46 14.05
CA ALA A 172 1.53 3.41 14.90
C ALA A 172 3.03 3.59 15.18
N GLY A 173 3.80 4.06 14.18
CA GLY A 173 5.23 4.32 14.33
C GLY A 173 5.59 5.50 15.24
N LEU A 174 4.63 6.37 15.55
CA LEU A 174 4.86 7.55 16.42
C LEU A 174 4.60 7.27 17.89
N VAL A 175 3.99 6.14 18.22
CA VAL A 175 3.71 5.74 19.60
C VAL A 175 5.03 5.35 20.25
N ALA A 176 5.76 6.35 20.74
CA ALA A 176 6.91 6.12 21.60
C ALA A 176 6.43 5.59 22.95
N GLU A 177 7.02 4.51 23.40
CA GLU A 177 6.75 3.78 24.63
C GLU A 177 6.34 4.71 25.80
N GLY A 178 5.04 4.96 25.96
CA GLY A 178 4.44 5.50 27.18
C GLY A 178 4.48 7.02 27.40
N ASP A 179 5.10 7.84 26.53
CA ASP A 179 5.10 9.30 26.67
C ASP A 179 4.35 10.02 25.53
N PRO A 180 3.11 10.50 25.78
CA PRO A 180 2.36 11.27 24.77
C PRO A 180 3.08 12.57 24.33
N ASN A 181 4.02 13.10 25.13
CA ASN A 181 4.76 14.30 24.75
C ASN A 181 5.88 13.97 23.73
N ALA A 182 6.37 12.73 23.70
CA ALA A 182 7.36 12.30 22.74
C ALA A 182 6.83 12.37 21.31
N VAL A 183 5.53 12.15 21.09
CA VAL A 183 4.88 12.25 19.78
C VAL A 183 5.00 13.65 19.19
N ARG A 184 4.96 14.71 20.00
CA ARG A 184 5.11 16.11 19.53
C ARG A 184 6.42 16.38 18.82
N ALA A 185 7.49 15.68 19.17
CA ALA A 185 8.79 15.83 18.51
C ALA A 185 8.78 15.35 17.05
N TYR A 186 7.80 14.55 16.67
CA TYR A 186 7.63 13.96 15.35
C TYR A 186 6.54 14.67 14.52
N LEU A 187 5.90 15.70 15.08
CA LEU A 187 4.89 16.50 14.40
C LEU A 187 5.45 17.85 13.95
N GLN A 188 4.82 18.43 12.96
CA GLN A 188 5.02 19.81 12.54
C GLN A 188 4.44 20.77 13.59
N PRO A 189 4.72 22.08 13.52
CA PRO A 189 4.22 23.07 14.50
C PRO A 189 2.69 23.12 14.65
N ASP A 190 1.95 22.62 13.66
CA ASP A 190 0.48 22.55 13.70
C ASP A 190 -0.05 21.43 14.63
N GLY A 191 0.82 20.53 15.09
CA GLY A 191 0.48 19.43 15.99
C GLY A 191 -0.41 18.36 15.39
N ILE A 192 -0.56 18.33 14.07
CA ILE A 192 -1.41 17.40 13.31
C ILE A 192 -0.57 16.58 12.33
N HIS A 193 0.23 17.25 11.50
CA HIS A 193 0.98 16.59 10.43
C HIS A 193 2.35 16.13 10.93
N PRO A 194 2.82 14.93 10.54
CA PRO A 194 4.16 14.47 10.88
C PRO A 194 5.22 15.33 10.21
N ASN A 195 6.33 15.56 10.89
CA ASN A 195 7.54 16.09 10.24
C ASN A 195 8.30 14.96 9.53
N ALA A 196 9.39 15.28 8.82
CA ALA A 196 10.16 14.31 8.03
C ALA A 196 10.57 13.05 8.84
N LYS A 197 10.98 13.24 10.10
CA LYS A 197 11.35 12.14 10.99
C LYS A 197 10.13 11.33 11.43
N GLY A 198 8.99 11.99 11.68
CA GLY A 198 7.72 11.32 11.98
C GLY A 198 7.28 10.46 10.79
N VAL A 199 7.37 10.98 9.57
CA VAL A 199 7.09 10.21 8.35
C VAL A 199 7.98 8.98 8.24
N SER A 200 9.29 9.10 8.53
CA SER A 200 10.21 7.94 8.52
C SER A 200 9.77 6.84 9.49
N LEU A 201 9.33 7.19 10.70
CA LEU A 201 8.83 6.21 11.68
C LEU A 201 7.51 5.57 11.24
N ILE A 202 6.62 6.34 10.62
CA ILE A 202 5.37 5.83 10.03
C ILE A 202 5.69 4.83 8.91
N VAL A 203 6.62 5.16 8.04
CA VAL A 203 7.05 4.28 6.93
C VAL A 203 7.66 2.98 7.47
N GLU A 204 8.48 3.03 8.51
CA GLU A 204 9.02 1.82 9.14
C GLU A 204 7.90 0.92 9.72
N ALA A 205 6.83 1.51 10.24
CA ALA A 205 5.71 0.76 10.83
C ALA A 205 4.76 0.19 9.76
N ILE A 206 4.44 0.95 8.70
CA ILE A 206 3.48 0.55 7.65
C ILE A 206 4.17 -0.23 6.53
N GLY A 207 5.44 0.04 6.27
CA GLY A 207 6.21 -0.55 5.16
C GLY A 207 6.09 -2.08 5.05
N PRO A 208 6.19 -2.86 6.14
CA PRO A 208 5.98 -4.31 6.08
C PRO A 208 4.63 -4.71 5.49
N SER A 209 3.52 -4.04 5.88
CA SER A 209 2.20 -4.33 5.34
C SER A 209 2.08 -3.96 3.84
N VAL A 210 2.81 -2.92 3.39
CA VAL A 210 2.88 -2.59 1.96
C VAL A 210 3.70 -3.62 1.20
N LEU A 211 4.78 -4.15 1.79
CA LEU A 211 5.55 -5.22 1.19
C LEU A 211 4.73 -6.51 1.06
N ASP A 212 3.89 -6.81 2.05
CA ASP A 212 2.94 -7.94 1.99
C ASP A 212 1.93 -7.74 0.84
N LEU A 213 1.40 -6.51 0.64
CA LEU A 213 0.56 -6.18 -0.51
C LEU A 213 1.29 -6.42 -1.85
N VAL A 214 2.55 -6.00 -1.96
CA VAL A 214 3.37 -6.25 -3.17
C VAL A 214 3.54 -7.74 -3.44
N ASN A 215 3.80 -8.52 -2.40
CA ASN A 215 3.95 -9.98 -2.52
C ASN A 215 2.63 -10.63 -2.96
N GLN A 216 1.50 -10.20 -2.40
CA GLN A 216 0.16 -10.69 -2.77
C GLN A 216 -0.18 -10.41 -4.24
N ILE A 217 0.23 -9.27 -4.79
CA ILE A 217 0.03 -8.92 -6.21
C ILE A 217 0.89 -9.80 -7.13
N ASN A 218 2.06 -10.24 -6.68
CA ASN A 218 2.99 -11.05 -7.46
C ASN A 218 2.69 -12.56 -7.43
N ASP A 219 1.85 -13.04 -6.51
CA ASP A 219 1.46 -14.44 -6.34
C ASP A 219 0.31 -14.85 -7.28
#